data_89a475303f36b4cdebf10fdd7d3d8d19
#
_entry.id   89a475303f36b4cdebf10fdd7d3d8d19
#
_cell.length_a   1.000
_cell.length_b   1.000
_cell.length_c   1.000
_cell.angle_alpha   90.00
_cell.angle_beta   90.00
_cell.angle_gamma   90.00
#
_symmetry.space_group_name_H-M   'P 1'
#
loop_
_entity.id
_entity.type
_entity.pdbx_description
1 polymer ?
#
loop_
_entity_poly.entity_id
_entity_poly.type
_entity_poly.pdbx_seq_one_letter_code
_entity_poly.pdbx_strand_id
1 'polypeptide(L)'
;MRHPTNKTQLGDMGIDGRIYPLSAVPQKSGNAAGELDFMDDWYPIQLKQQDKAGRPDVDNFEAAMLRARRNKGFVVGFDFSTDALAEIDAFFRRQHTVIMSLTVRGILDEQIAQKLG
;
A
#
# COMPACT_ATOMS: atom_id res chain seq x y z
N MET A 1 23.16 18.94 7.19
CA MET A 1 22.78 18.40 7.08
C MET A 1 21.74 17.97 7.06
N ARG A 2 21.25 17.82 6.88
CA ARG A 2 20.29 17.52 6.85
C ARG A 2 19.83 16.60 7.45
N HIS A 3 19.09 16.44 8.04
CA HIS A 3 18.76 15.57 8.71
C HIS A 3 18.40 14.45 8.12
N PRO A 4 18.84 13.82 8.15
CA PRO A 4 18.75 12.73 7.41
C PRO A 4 17.79 11.74 7.87
N THR A 5 17.51 11.74 9.02
CA THR A 5 16.62 10.85 9.51
C THR A 5 15.44 10.71 8.69
N ASN A 6 14.85 11.70 8.28
CA ASN A 6 13.70 11.61 7.52
C ASN A 6 13.93 10.91 6.32
N LYS A 7 15.04 11.10 5.80
CA LYS A 7 15.31 10.56 4.64
C LYS A 7 15.28 9.15 4.69
N THR A 8 15.63 8.61 5.69
CA THR A 8 15.67 7.26 5.80
C THR A 8 14.45 6.61 5.46
N GLN A 9 13.42 7.09 5.92
CA GLN A 9 12.23 6.53 5.62
C GLN A 9 11.95 6.75 4.26
N LEU A 10 12.34 7.82 3.77
CA LEU A 10 12.06 8.10 2.45
C LEU A 10 12.77 7.19 1.56
N GLY A 11 13.69 6.44 2.06
CA GLY A 11 14.40 5.54 1.24
C GLY A 11 13.46 4.60 0.54
N ASP A 12 12.29 4.41 1.04
CA ASP A 12 11.34 3.54 0.42
C ASP A 12 10.68 4.18 -0.75
N MET A 13 10.88 5.45 -0.95
CA MET A 13 10.42 6.12 -2.13
C MET A 13 9.03 5.78 -2.56
N GLY A 14 8.07 6.21 -1.83
CA GLY A 14 6.68 6.01 -2.21
C GLY A 14 5.99 4.94 -1.41
N ILE A 15 6.69 4.30 -0.51
CA ILE A 15 6.05 3.35 0.37
C ILE A 15 6.05 3.94 1.76
N ASP A 16 4.87 4.23 2.27
CA ASP A 16 4.72 4.86 3.59
C ASP A 16 4.63 3.85 4.70
N GLY A 17 4.29 2.64 4.41
CA GLY A 17 4.17 1.63 5.44
C GLY A 17 3.93 0.26 4.86
N ARG A 18 3.71 -0.70 5.74
CA ARG A 18 3.47 -2.07 5.33
C ARG A 18 2.21 -2.59 5.98
N ILE A 19 1.47 -3.38 5.26
CA ILE A 19 0.27 -4.01 5.77
C ILE A 19 0.53 -5.50 5.77
N TYR A 20 0.23 -6.16 6.88
CA TYR A 20 0.40 -7.60 6.98
C TYR A 20 -0.97 -8.25 7.04
N PRO A 21 -1.18 -9.32 6.27
CA PRO A 21 -2.47 -10.01 6.34
C PRO A 21 -2.64 -10.64 7.71
N LEU A 22 -3.87 -10.76 8.16
CA LEU A 22 -4.14 -11.34 9.46
C LEU A 22 -3.58 -12.74 9.57
N SER A 23 -3.60 -13.47 8.50
CA SER A 23 -3.11 -14.83 8.53
C SER A 23 -1.59 -14.85 8.77
N ALA A 24 -0.90 -13.75 8.54
CA ALA A 24 0.53 -13.67 8.74
C ALA A 24 0.90 -13.08 10.09
N VAL A 25 -0.08 -12.71 10.90
CA VAL A 25 0.22 -12.13 12.19
C VAL A 25 0.77 -13.22 13.10
N PRO A 26 1.86 -12.98 13.79
CA PRO A 26 2.47 -14.02 14.63
C PRO A 26 1.55 -14.48 15.73
N GLN A 27 1.56 -15.76 15.99
CA GLN A 27 0.77 -16.31 17.04
C GLN A 27 1.65 -16.41 18.28
N LYS A 28 1.05 -16.59 19.39
CA LYS A 28 1.77 -16.66 20.57
C LYS A 28 2.81 -17.67 20.58
N SER A 29 2.61 -18.76 20.06
CA SER A 29 3.58 -19.76 20.11
C SER A 29 4.70 -19.52 19.21
N GLY A 30 4.64 -18.65 18.37
CA GLY A 30 5.54 -18.44 17.32
C GLY A 30 6.90 -18.99 17.45
N ASN A 31 7.38 -19.65 16.47
CA ASN A 31 8.73 -20.10 16.46
C ASN A 31 9.43 -19.23 15.44
N ALA A 32 10.72 -19.29 15.45
CA ALA A 32 11.53 -18.44 14.60
C ALA A 32 11.22 -18.59 13.14
N ALA A 33 11.03 -19.78 12.71
CA ALA A 33 10.73 -19.99 11.31
C ALA A 33 9.42 -19.33 10.92
N GLY A 34 8.44 -19.45 11.76
CA GLY A 34 7.17 -18.83 11.48
C GLY A 34 7.27 -17.33 11.45
N GLU A 35 8.10 -16.77 12.30
CA GLU A 35 8.26 -15.35 12.32
C GLU A 35 8.93 -14.85 11.06
N LEU A 36 9.89 -15.58 10.54
CA LEU A 36 10.56 -15.18 9.33
C LEU A 36 9.59 -15.20 8.15
N ASP A 37 8.75 -16.20 8.09
CA ASP A 37 7.78 -16.27 7.00
C ASP A 37 6.81 -15.11 7.10
N PHE A 38 6.41 -14.78 8.31
CA PHE A 38 5.50 -13.67 8.50
C PHE A 38 6.12 -12.39 7.98
N MET A 39 7.38 -12.16 8.22
CA MET A 39 8.00 -10.91 7.83
C MET A 39 8.14 -10.75 6.32
N ASP A 40 8.07 -11.84 5.58
CA ASP A 40 8.14 -11.71 4.14
C ASP A 40 6.76 -11.52 3.50
N ASP A 41 5.71 -11.65 4.27
CA ASP A 41 4.36 -11.57 3.70
C ASP A 41 3.75 -10.23 4.04
N TRP A 42 4.07 -9.21 3.28
CA TRP A 42 3.57 -7.88 3.53
C TRP A 42 3.22 -7.18 2.23
N TYR A 43 2.40 -6.15 2.35
CA TYR A 43 1.99 -5.37 1.20
C TYR A 43 2.33 -3.90 1.44
N PRO A 44 2.90 -3.21 0.47
CA PRO A 44 3.21 -1.80 0.63
C PRO A 44 1.94 -0.94 0.62
N ILE A 45 1.98 0.16 1.34
CA ILE A 45 0.88 1.09 1.34
C ILE A 45 1.44 2.49 1.15
N GLN A 46 0.76 3.31 0.36
CA GLN A 46 1.11 4.69 0.19
C GLN A 46 -0.08 5.54 0.58
N LEU A 47 0.15 6.60 1.34
CA LEU A 47 -0.90 7.50 1.75
C LEU A 47 -0.76 8.80 0.99
N LYS A 48 -1.80 9.18 0.27
CA LYS A 48 -1.78 10.38 -0.51
C LYS A 48 -2.63 11.42 0.18
N GLN A 49 -2.01 12.49 0.64
CA GLN A 49 -2.71 13.48 1.42
C GLN A 49 -3.26 14.65 0.62
N GLN A 50 -3.06 14.65 -0.67
CA GLN A 50 -3.59 15.71 -1.49
C GLN A 50 -5.01 15.36 -1.90
N ASP A 51 -5.71 16.34 -2.46
CA ASP A 51 -7.09 16.16 -2.82
C ASP A 51 -7.33 14.99 -3.76
N LYS A 52 -6.49 14.79 -4.70
CA LYS A 52 -6.74 13.76 -5.67
C LYS A 52 -5.44 13.05 -6.05
N ALA A 53 -5.45 11.75 -6.01
CA ALA A 53 -4.30 10.98 -6.44
C ALA A 53 -4.39 10.86 -7.96
N GLY A 54 -3.35 11.23 -8.64
CA GLY A 54 -3.33 11.22 -10.09
C GLY A 54 -2.44 10.15 -10.64
N ARG A 55 -2.34 10.09 -11.93
CA ARG A 55 -1.53 9.08 -12.59
C ARG A 55 -0.07 9.12 -12.14
N PRO A 56 0.56 10.29 -11.97
CA PRO A 56 1.96 10.31 -11.52
C PRO A 56 2.14 9.62 -10.18
N ASP A 57 1.14 9.69 -9.30
CA ASP A 57 1.21 9.07 -8.00
C ASP A 57 1.18 7.55 -8.16
N VAL A 58 0.36 7.07 -9.06
CA VAL A 58 0.27 5.65 -9.33
C VAL A 58 1.57 5.17 -9.97
N ASP A 59 2.11 5.92 -10.93
CA ASP A 59 3.36 5.55 -11.59
C ASP A 59 4.49 5.42 -10.57
N ASN A 60 4.55 6.34 -9.62
CA ASN A 60 5.59 6.30 -8.60
C ASN A 60 5.43 5.09 -7.70
N PHE A 61 4.19 4.75 -7.36
CA PHE A 61 3.93 3.61 -6.51
C PHE A 61 4.24 2.30 -7.25
N GLU A 62 3.96 2.25 -8.55
CA GLU A 62 4.29 1.09 -9.36
C GLU A 62 5.79 0.83 -9.32
N ALA A 63 6.58 1.88 -9.48
CA ALA A 63 8.02 1.74 -9.44
C ALA A 63 8.49 1.24 -8.08
N ALA A 64 7.87 1.74 -7.02
CA ALA A 64 8.22 1.33 -5.68
C ALA A 64 7.88 -0.14 -5.45
N MET A 65 6.75 -0.59 -5.97
CA MET A 65 6.34 -1.97 -5.83
C MET A 65 7.28 -2.91 -6.58
N LEU A 66 7.70 -2.50 -7.76
CA LEU A 66 8.61 -3.33 -8.53
C LEU A 66 9.96 -3.43 -7.85
N ARG A 67 10.44 -2.32 -7.26
CA ARG A 67 11.68 -2.36 -6.53
C ARG A 67 11.59 -3.26 -5.32
N ALA A 68 10.45 -3.24 -4.65
CA ALA A 68 10.23 -4.04 -3.45
C ALA A 68 9.82 -5.47 -3.78
N ARG A 69 9.59 -5.75 -5.07
CA ARG A 69 9.18 -7.08 -5.52
C ARG A 69 7.90 -7.55 -4.85
N ARG A 70 6.93 -6.64 -4.79
CA ARG A 70 5.63 -6.96 -4.23
C ARG A 70 4.61 -6.99 -5.37
N ASN A 71 3.66 -7.88 -5.28
CA ASN A 71 2.66 -8.02 -6.31
C ASN A 71 1.28 -7.53 -5.89
N LYS A 72 1.18 -6.91 -4.74
CA LYS A 72 -0.06 -6.33 -4.30
C LYS A 72 0.26 -5.18 -3.37
N GLY A 73 -0.41 -4.06 -3.54
CA GLY A 73 -0.19 -2.90 -2.70
C GLY A 73 -1.43 -2.07 -2.59
N PHE A 74 -1.39 -1.05 -1.73
CA PHE A 74 -2.55 -0.21 -1.47
C PHE A 74 -2.17 1.25 -1.56
N VAL A 75 -3.02 2.04 -2.21
CA VAL A 75 -2.86 3.48 -2.23
C VAL A 75 -4.12 4.06 -1.61
N VAL A 76 -3.97 4.86 -0.57
CA VAL A 76 -5.10 5.46 0.11
C VAL A 76 -5.09 6.95 -0.18
N GLY A 77 -6.21 7.50 -0.60
CA GLY A 77 -6.31 8.92 -0.91
C GLY A 77 -7.72 9.40 -0.71
N PHE A 78 -7.95 10.70 -0.89
CA PHE A 78 -9.29 11.22 -0.77
C PHE A 78 -10.08 10.93 -2.04
N ASP A 79 -9.43 10.97 -3.18
CA ASP A 79 -10.08 10.72 -4.45
C ASP A 79 -9.01 10.27 -5.44
N PHE A 80 -9.42 9.68 -6.55
CA PHE A 80 -8.49 9.22 -7.59
C PHE A 80 -8.95 9.73 -8.94
N SER A 81 -8.03 10.18 -9.76
CA SER A 81 -8.39 10.65 -11.10
C SER A 81 -8.72 9.44 -11.98
N THR A 82 -9.41 9.70 -13.04
CA THR A 82 -9.77 8.64 -13.98
C THR A 82 -8.51 8.02 -14.56
N ASP A 83 -7.51 8.85 -14.86
CA ASP A 83 -6.25 8.35 -15.40
C ASP A 83 -5.54 7.45 -14.40
N ALA A 84 -5.61 7.78 -13.11
CA ALA A 84 -4.98 6.96 -12.08
C ALA A 84 -5.64 5.59 -12.04
N LEU A 85 -6.97 5.57 -12.08
CA LEU A 85 -7.68 4.29 -12.01
C LEU A 85 -7.42 3.45 -13.26
N ALA A 86 -7.34 4.10 -14.40
CA ALA A 86 -7.07 3.38 -15.64
C ALA A 86 -5.66 2.79 -15.62
N GLU A 87 -4.72 3.50 -15.05
CA GLU A 87 -3.34 2.99 -14.98
C GLU A 87 -3.25 1.81 -14.01
N ILE A 88 -3.99 1.85 -12.92
CA ILE A 88 -4.01 0.75 -11.98
C ILE A 88 -4.45 -0.53 -12.70
N ASP A 89 -5.49 -0.41 -13.52
CA ASP A 89 -6.00 -1.54 -14.24
C ASP A 89 -5.00 -2.01 -15.31
N ALA A 90 -4.38 -1.07 -16.01
CA ALA A 90 -3.40 -1.41 -17.03
C ALA A 90 -2.17 -2.08 -16.41
N PHE A 91 -1.77 -1.65 -15.22
CA PHE A 91 -0.62 -2.21 -14.54
C PHE A 91 -0.88 -3.67 -14.21
N PHE A 92 -2.08 -3.97 -13.75
CA PHE A 92 -2.44 -5.35 -13.45
C PHE A 92 -2.34 -6.21 -14.71
N ARG A 93 -2.82 -5.68 -15.81
CA ARG A 93 -2.79 -6.45 -17.06
C ARG A 93 -1.36 -6.65 -17.59
N ARG A 94 -0.50 -5.67 -17.36
CA ARG A 94 0.87 -5.76 -17.85
C ARG A 94 1.77 -6.60 -16.95
N GLN A 95 1.63 -6.41 -15.63
CA GLN A 95 2.55 -6.98 -14.66
C GLN A 95 1.93 -7.97 -13.69
N HIS A 96 0.64 -8.19 -13.80
CA HIS A 96 -0.09 -9.05 -12.87
C HIS A 96 0.14 -8.58 -11.43
N THR A 97 0.23 -7.27 -11.26
CA THR A 97 0.46 -6.66 -9.97
C THR A 97 -0.75 -5.81 -9.62
N VAL A 98 -1.30 -6.02 -8.46
CA VAL A 98 -2.54 -5.39 -8.05
C VAL A 98 -2.30 -4.19 -7.16
N ILE A 99 -2.86 -3.05 -7.52
CA ILE A 99 -2.87 -1.89 -6.66
C ILE A 99 -4.32 -1.67 -6.27
N MET A 100 -4.59 -1.71 -4.97
CA MET A 100 -5.92 -1.45 -4.47
C MET A 100 -6.04 0.03 -4.15
N SER A 101 -6.97 0.72 -4.81
CA SER A 101 -7.18 2.13 -4.53
C SER A 101 -8.26 2.25 -3.47
N LEU A 102 -7.94 2.89 -2.37
CA LEU A 102 -8.89 3.03 -1.26
C LEU A 102 -9.09 4.50 -0.97
N THR A 103 -10.33 4.93 -0.85
CA THR A 103 -10.59 6.30 -0.48
C THR A 103 -10.81 6.37 1.01
N VAL A 104 -10.44 7.51 1.58
CA VAL A 104 -10.65 7.72 3.00
C VAL A 104 -12.13 7.61 3.32
N ARG A 105 -12.99 8.17 2.45
CA ARG A 105 -14.41 8.10 2.66
C ARG A 105 -14.90 6.67 2.64
N GLY A 106 -14.41 5.87 1.70
CA GLY A 106 -14.82 4.48 1.61
C GLY A 106 -14.43 3.70 2.84
N ILE A 107 -13.23 3.96 3.38
CA ILE A 107 -12.78 3.29 4.57
C ILE A 107 -13.68 3.66 5.75
N LEU A 108 -14.02 4.95 5.87
CA LEU A 108 -14.88 5.38 6.97
C LEU A 108 -16.29 4.82 6.85
N ASP A 109 -16.82 4.77 5.64
CA ASP A 109 -18.16 4.23 5.42
C ASP A 109 -18.19 2.75 5.81
N GLU A 110 -17.13 2.04 5.50
CA GLU A 110 -17.06 0.63 5.83
C GLU A 110 -17.01 0.44 7.34
N GLN A 111 -16.26 1.27 8.03
CA GLN A 111 -16.17 1.19 9.46
C GLN A 111 -17.51 1.48 10.12
N ILE A 112 -18.23 2.45 9.62
CA ILE A 112 -19.52 2.79 10.16
C ILE A 112 -20.49 1.64 9.93
N ALA A 113 -20.46 1.07 8.74
CA ALA A 113 -21.34 -0.03 8.42
C ALA A 113 -21.08 -1.22 9.35
N GLN A 114 -19.83 -1.50 9.65
CA GLN A 114 -19.51 -2.59 10.53
C GLN A 114 -20.00 -2.34 11.94
N LYS A 115 -19.93 -1.11 12.39
CA LYS A 115 -20.41 -0.81 13.73
C LYS A 115 -21.90 -0.86 13.84
N LEU A 116 -22.62 -0.50 12.81
CA LEU A 116 -24.06 -0.52 12.84
C LEU A 116 -24.62 -1.88 12.51
N GLY A 117 -23.87 -2.65 11.83
CA GLY A 117 -24.30 -3.95 11.43
C GLY A 117 -24.05 -4.96 12.48
#